data_067bf0b482736da295a05a1d99659c33
#
_entry.id   067bf0b482736da295a05a1d99659c33
#
_cell.length_a   1.000
_cell.length_b   1.000
_cell.length_c   1.000
_cell.angle_alpha   90.00
_cell.angle_beta   90.00
_cell.angle_gamma   90.00
#
_symmetry.space_group_name_H-M   'P 1'
#
loop_
_entity.id
_entity.type
_entity.pdbx_description
1 polymer ?
#
loop_
_entity_poly.entity_id
_entity_poly.type
_entity_poly.pdbx_seq_one_letter_code
_entity_poly.pdbx_strand_id
1 'polypeptide(L)'
;MKNEGKDSFDRGMLQTIQLLTNAVSILFVGMILMTLVFVFNDDLMTFFDRVTTPNPKVEMPDEKLVLASAASSTFWTAPKLSEISDSKQREQVNYGRQLIAHTARYLGPKGSVKAMSNGMNCQNCHLDAGTKVFGNNYGSVASTYPKMRARSGSVENIYKRVNDCFQRSLNGMELDTLGKEMQAIKAYIEFLGKEVPKGEKAEGSGLKELSFLDRAADPAKGKLVYVDKCQSCHQANGAGLKNTPRNEYVYPPLWGKNSYNDGAGLYRVSNFAKYAKYNMPLGVSHTSAQLSDEEAWDVAAFVNSQSRPHKDVPQDWPDISKKPVDHPFGPYTDGFSEQQHKFGPFQPILKQKN
;
A
#
# COMPACT_ATOMS: atom_id res chain seq x y z
N MET A 1 74.99 24.74 38.69
CA MET A 1 74.61 25.33 37.40
C MET A 1 74.28 24.25 36.36
N LYS A 2 73.48 23.25 36.66
CA LYS A 2 73.06 22.22 35.64
C LYS A 2 71.59 21.97 35.50
N ASN A 3 70.68 22.66 36.24
CA ASN A 3 69.23 22.40 36.16
C ASN A 3 68.43 23.50 35.46
N GLU A 4 68.95 24.72 35.32
CA GLU A 4 68.18 25.82 34.72
C GLU A 4 67.96 25.70 33.22
N GLY A 5 68.90 25.04 32.48
CA GLY A 5 68.79 24.87 31.03
C GLY A 5 67.71 23.82 30.63
N LYS A 6 67.49 22.81 31.48
CA LYS A 6 66.51 21.76 31.21
C LYS A 6 65.09 22.23 31.40
N ASP A 7 64.87 23.03 32.47
CA ASP A 7 63.53 23.61 32.76
C ASP A 7 63.08 24.70 31.76
N SER A 8 64.02 25.40 31.10
CA SER A 8 63.71 26.38 30.07
C SER A 8 63.38 25.69 28.73
N PHE A 9 64.09 24.59 28.42
CA PHE A 9 63.81 23.78 27.21
C PHE A 9 62.45 23.08 27.30
N ASP A 10 62.13 22.46 28.43
CA ASP A 10 60.85 21.80 28.68
C ASP A 10 59.66 22.76 28.66
N ARG A 11 59.83 23.99 29.18
CA ARG A 11 58.77 25.04 29.07
C ARG A 11 58.58 25.55 27.65
N GLY A 12 59.65 25.71 26.89
CA GLY A 12 59.53 26.08 25.48
C GLY A 12 58.86 25.01 24.63
N MET A 13 59.15 23.74 24.89
CA MET A 13 58.53 22.63 24.19
C MET A 13 57.05 22.50 24.56
N LEU A 14 56.67 22.67 25.82
CA LEU A 14 55.26 22.68 26.24
C LEU A 14 54.44 23.83 25.60
N GLN A 15 55.02 25.04 25.54
CA GLN A 15 54.39 26.17 24.85
C GLN A 15 54.21 25.92 23.35
N THR A 16 55.16 25.30 22.71
CA THR A 16 55.07 24.96 21.28
C THR A 16 54.00 23.90 21.03
N ILE A 17 53.91 22.85 21.88
CA ILE A 17 52.86 21.83 21.79
C ILE A 17 51.51 22.46 22.01
N GLN A 18 51.35 23.38 22.96
CA GLN A 18 50.09 24.05 23.24
C GLN A 18 49.61 24.96 22.10
N LEU A 19 50.56 25.67 21.48
CA LEU A 19 50.30 26.47 20.28
C LEU A 19 49.87 25.63 19.10
N LEU A 20 50.53 24.50 18.87
CA LEU A 20 50.15 23.56 17.79
C LEU A 20 48.78 22.91 18.06
N THR A 21 48.49 22.51 19.29
CA THR A 21 47.21 21.95 19.66
C THR A 21 46.07 22.97 19.47
N ASN A 22 46.29 24.20 19.86
CA ASN A 22 45.31 25.27 19.64
C ASN A 22 45.09 25.56 18.16
N ALA A 23 46.16 25.60 17.34
CA ALA A 23 46.05 25.80 15.90
C ALA A 23 45.28 24.67 15.21
N VAL A 24 45.53 23.41 15.58
CA VAL A 24 44.81 22.24 15.05
C VAL A 24 43.33 22.28 15.46
N SER A 25 43.04 22.68 16.72
CA SER A 25 41.69 22.83 17.21
C SER A 25 40.89 23.91 16.45
N ILE A 26 41.52 25.05 16.17
CA ILE A 26 40.92 26.15 15.40
C ILE A 26 40.63 25.70 13.97
N LEU A 27 41.57 24.99 13.34
CA LEU A 27 41.36 24.45 11.97
C LEU A 27 40.23 23.41 11.95
N PHE A 28 40.14 22.56 12.97
CA PHE A 28 39.08 21.56 13.06
C PHE A 28 37.70 22.18 13.25
N VAL A 29 37.58 23.20 14.13
CA VAL A 29 36.35 23.98 14.29
C VAL A 29 35.96 24.72 13.03
N GLY A 30 36.96 25.34 12.34
CA GLY A 30 36.74 26.01 11.05
C GLY A 30 36.24 25.05 9.97
N MET A 31 36.76 23.83 9.92
CA MET A 31 36.33 22.81 8.97
C MET A 31 34.92 22.29 9.27
N ILE A 32 34.57 22.14 10.54
CA ILE A 32 33.19 21.80 10.96
C ILE A 32 32.22 22.91 10.57
N LEU A 33 32.56 24.17 10.83
CA LEU A 33 31.74 25.31 10.46
C LEU A 33 31.58 25.41 8.94
N MET A 34 32.63 25.15 8.18
CA MET A 34 32.59 25.16 6.72
C MET A 34 31.72 24.02 6.15
N THR A 35 31.79 22.83 6.74
CA THR A 35 30.90 21.71 6.35
C THR A 35 29.45 21.98 6.73
N LEU A 36 29.19 22.59 7.88
CA LEU A 36 27.83 22.99 8.26
C LEU A 36 27.27 24.05 7.29
N VAL A 37 28.05 25.05 6.91
CA VAL A 37 27.65 26.04 5.91
C VAL A 37 27.37 25.36 4.56
N PHE A 38 28.19 24.41 4.13
CA PHE A 38 27.99 23.71 2.86
C PHE A 38 26.72 22.81 2.89
N VAL A 39 26.47 22.12 4.00
CA VAL A 39 25.31 21.22 4.15
C VAL A 39 24.00 21.98 4.29
N PHE A 40 24.02 23.14 4.95
CA PHE A 40 22.80 23.93 5.20
C PHE A 40 22.59 25.11 4.24
N ASN A 41 23.53 25.40 3.34
CA ASN A 41 23.42 26.53 2.42
C ASN A 41 22.30 26.31 1.37
N ASP A 42 22.15 25.08 0.88
CA ASP A 42 21.08 24.76 -0.08
C ASP A 42 19.69 24.79 0.58
N ASP A 43 19.58 24.33 1.83
CA ASP A 43 18.32 24.40 2.58
C ASP A 43 17.98 25.85 2.99
N LEU A 44 18.98 26.65 3.33
CA LEU A 44 18.80 28.05 3.70
C LEU A 44 18.43 28.90 2.48
N MET A 45 19.03 28.69 1.34
CA MET A 45 18.70 29.37 0.08
C MET A 45 17.30 28.98 -0.40
N THR A 46 16.92 27.73 -0.34
CA THR A 46 15.56 27.29 -0.68
C THR A 46 14.52 27.81 0.30
N PHE A 47 14.86 27.98 1.58
CA PHE A 47 13.99 28.64 2.57
C PHE A 47 13.80 30.12 2.27
N PHE A 48 14.88 30.87 1.97
CA PHE A 48 14.80 32.29 1.62
C PHE A 48 14.07 32.51 0.29
N ASP A 49 14.26 31.66 -0.72
CA ASP A 49 13.50 31.74 -1.98
C ASP A 49 11.99 31.52 -1.76
N ARG A 50 11.60 30.65 -0.82
CA ARG A 50 10.19 30.46 -0.46
C ARG A 50 9.58 31.64 0.30
N VAL A 51 10.39 32.40 1.04
CA VAL A 51 9.90 33.53 1.86
C VAL A 51 9.92 34.86 1.09
N THR A 52 10.85 35.01 0.14
CA THR A 52 11.08 36.31 -0.55
C THR A 52 10.46 36.39 -1.95
N THR A 53 10.15 35.24 -2.59
CA THR A 53 9.37 35.29 -3.84
C THR A 53 7.90 35.53 -3.51
N PRO A 54 7.25 36.57 -4.04
CA PRO A 54 5.80 36.69 -3.99
C PRO A 54 5.24 35.39 -4.62
N ASN A 55 4.41 34.73 -3.85
CA ASN A 55 3.69 33.52 -4.31
C ASN A 55 3.20 33.81 -5.74
N PRO A 56 3.63 33.06 -6.77
CA PRO A 56 3.06 33.25 -8.09
C PRO A 56 1.56 33.15 -7.89
N LYS A 57 0.82 34.19 -8.29
CA LYS A 57 -0.64 34.15 -8.35
C LYS A 57 -0.94 32.88 -9.14
N VAL A 58 -1.37 31.82 -8.46
CA VAL A 58 -2.01 30.69 -9.08
C VAL A 58 -3.25 31.31 -9.69
N GLU A 59 -3.20 31.62 -10.98
CA GLU A 59 -4.40 31.90 -11.75
C GLU A 59 -5.25 30.66 -11.58
N MET A 60 -6.29 30.78 -10.79
CA MET A 60 -7.33 29.76 -10.69
C MET A 60 -7.80 29.53 -12.11
N PRO A 61 -7.79 28.29 -12.62
CA PRO A 61 -8.36 27.98 -13.93
C PRO A 61 -9.77 28.57 -13.96
N ASP A 62 -10.08 29.23 -15.05
CA ASP A 62 -11.36 29.89 -15.27
C ASP A 62 -12.49 28.97 -14.79
N GLU A 63 -13.41 29.46 -13.97
CA GLU A 63 -14.50 28.67 -13.36
C GLU A 63 -15.30 27.91 -14.44
N LYS A 64 -15.33 28.42 -15.66
CA LYS A 64 -15.85 27.75 -16.86
C LYS A 64 -15.03 26.50 -17.27
N LEU A 65 -13.69 26.50 -17.09
CA LEU A 65 -12.86 25.32 -17.40
C LEU A 65 -12.99 24.25 -16.31
N VAL A 66 -13.17 24.65 -15.05
CA VAL A 66 -13.43 23.72 -13.94
C VAL A 66 -14.81 23.09 -14.07
N LEU A 67 -15.82 23.87 -14.50
CA LEU A 67 -17.16 23.35 -14.81
C LEU A 67 -17.17 22.48 -16.08
N ALA A 68 -16.34 22.76 -17.09
CA ALA A 68 -16.22 21.93 -18.28
C ALA A 68 -15.46 20.61 -18.02
N SER A 69 -14.52 20.60 -17.06
CA SER A 69 -13.85 19.35 -16.62
C SER A 69 -14.69 18.52 -15.65
N ALA A 70 -15.70 19.12 -15.01
CA ALA A 70 -16.72 18.39 -14.24
C ALA A 70 -17.80 17.74 -15.12
N ALA A 71 -17.79 18.02 -16.44
CA ALA A 71 -18.65 17.36 -17.39
C ALA A 71 -18.12 15.96 -17.68
N SER A 72 -18.75 14.96 -16.98
CA SER A 72 -18.69 13.54 -17.32
C SER A 72 -17.37 12.82 -17.05
N SER A 73 -16.96 12.67 -15.77
CA SER A 73 -16.22 11.47 -15.45
C SER A 73 -17.19 10.29 -15.54
N THR A 74 -16.99 9.41 -16.51
CA THR A 74 -17.75 8.15 -16.64
C THR A 74 -17.55 7.24 -15.42
N PHE A 75 -16.61 7.58 -14.54
CA PHE A 75 -16.26 6.79 -13.36
C PHE A 75 -17.13 7.14 -12.16
N TRP A 76 -17.44 6.10 -11.40
CA TRP A 76 -18.12 6.22 -10.12
C TRP A 76 -17.37 7.16 -9.17
N THR A 77 -18.13 8.02 -8.51
CA THR A 77 -17.65 8.92 -7.47
C THR A 77 -18.32 8.55 -6.15
N ALA A 78 -17.51 8.49 -5.08
CA ALA A 78 -18.04 8.16 -3.76
C ALA A 78 -18.98 9.25 -3.23
N PRO A 79 -20.14 8.90 -2.66
CA PRO A 79 -21.04 9.86 -2.03
C PRO A 79 -20.37 10.52 -0.82
N LYS A 80 -20.79 11.76 -0.51
CA LYS A 80 -20.24 12.53 0.61
C LYS A 80 -20.99 12.22 1.90
N LEU A 81 -20.28 12.11 3.03
CA LEU A 81 -20.92 11.89 4.35
C LEU A 81 -21.91 13.00 4.72
N SER A 82 -21.75 14.21 4.20
CA SER A 82 -22.66 15.33 4.40
C SER A 82 -24.06 15.10 3.78
N GLU A 83 -24.20 14.15 2.87
CA GLU A 83 -25.50 13.77 2.27
C GLU A 83 -26.37 12.94 3.20
N ILE A 84 -25.83 12.43 4.30
CA ILE A 84 -26.58 11.68 5.31
C ILE A 84 -27.23 12.67 6.28
N SER A 85 -28.53 12.83 6.22
CA SER A 85 -29.27 13.74 7.09
C SER A 85 -29.38 13.23 8.54
N ASP A 86 -29.63 11.93 8.74
CA ASP A 86 -29.69 11.32 10.06
C ASP A 86 -28.30 11.30 10.73
N SER A 87 -28.21 11.93 11.90
CA SER A 87 -26.94 12.08 12.62
C SER A 87 -26.38 10.76 13.14
N LYS A 88 -27.23 9.84 13.59
CA LYS A 88 -26.82 8.52 14.10
C LYS A 88 -26.30 7.65 12.96
N GLN A 89 -26.98 7.65 11.82
CA GLN A 89 -26.55 6.95 10.63
C GLN A 89 -25.22 7.52 10.12
N ARG A 90 -25.08 8.83 10.07
CA ARG A 90 -23.84 9.50 9.67
C ARG A 90 -22.67 9.15 10.59
N GLU A 91 -22.89 9.09 11.91
CA GLU A 91 -21.88 8.66 12.88
C GLU A 91 -21.46 7.21 12.65
N GLN A 92 -22.41 6.31 12.47
CA GLN A 92 -22.14 4.89 12.19
C GLN A 92 -21.34 4.71 10.89
N VAL A 93 -21.75 5.37 9.81
CA VAL A 93 -21.06 5.31 8.51
C VAL A 93 -19.65 5.90 8.61
N ASN A 94 -19.49 7.02 9.32
CA ASN A 94 -18.17 7.61 9.56
C ASN A 94 -17.28 6.69 10.41
N TYR A 95 -17.83 6.03 11.42
CA TYR A 95 -17.08 5.04 12.20
C TYR A 95 -16.61 3.88 11.31
N GLY A 96 -17.46 3.38 10.41
CA GLY A 96 -17.07 2.38 9.41
C GLY A 96 -15.93 2.85 8.50
N ARG A 97 -15.98 4.12 8.04
CA ARG A 97 -14.90 4.74 7.29
C ARG A 97 -13.59 4.77 8.08
N GLN A 98 -13.65 5.15 9.37
CA GLN A 98 -12.48 5.17 10.25
C GLN A 98 -11.88 3.77 10.44
N LEU A 99 -12.72 2.75 10.62
CA LEU A 99 -12.29 1.35 10.72
C LEU A 99 -11.58 0.86 9.45
N ILE A 100 -12.06 1.23 8.28
CA ILE A 100 -11.41 0.89 6.99
C ILE A 100 -10.08 1.65 6.83
N ALA A 101 -10.08 2.95 7.11
CA ALA A 101 -8.90 3.80 6.96
C ALA A 101 -7.79 3.47 7.98
N HIS A 102 -8.19 3.15 9.22
CA HIS A 102 -7.31 3.01 10.38
C HIS A 102 -7.52 1.68 11.11
N THR A 103 -7.71 0.60 10.39
CA THR A 103 -8.01 -0.73 10.95
C THR A 103 -7.05 -1.11 12.08
N ALA A 104 -5.76 -0.86 11.90
CA ALA A 104 -4.73 -1.20 12.89
C ALA A 104 -4.88 -0.45 14.21
N ARG A 105 -5.41 0.78 14.19
CA ARG A 105 -5.68 1.57 15.41
C ARG A 105 -6.73 0.92 16.29
N TYR A 106 -7.73 0.31 15.69
CA TYR A 106 -8.88 -0.30 16.38
C TYR A 106 -8.69 -1.80 16.59
N LEU A 107 -8.18 -2.51 15.59
CA LEU A 107 -8.21 -3.96 15.47
C LEU A 107 -6.83 -4.57 15.15
N GLY A 108 -5.77 -3.77 15.17
CA GLY A 108 -4.39 -4.21 14.99
C GLY A 108 -3.82 -4.90 16.24
N PRO A 109 -2.51 -5.26 16.24
CA PRO A 109 -1.87 -5.96 17.35
C PRO A 109 -1.92 -5.22 18.70
N LYS A 110 -2.12 -3.90 18.64
CA LYS A 110 -2.35 -3.02 19.81
C LYS A 110 -3.62 -2.21 19.62
N GLY A 111 -4.62 -2.79 18.96
CA GLY A 111 -5.89 -2.13 18.66
C GLY A 111 -6.66 -1.74 19.92
N SER A 112 -7.27 -0.55 19.91
CA SER A 112 -8.03 -0.03 21.06
C SER A 112 -9.32 -0.80 21.34
N VAL A 113 -9.85 -1.54 20.35
CA VAL A 113 -11.03 -2.39 20.50
C VAL A 113 -10.63 -3.84 20.75
N LYS A 114 -9.79 -4.40 19.87
CA LYS A 114 -9.33 -5.79 19.96
C LYS A 114 -8.04 -6.00 19.19
N ALA A 115 -7.13 -6.79 19.76
CA ALA A 115 -5.92 -7.25 19.06
C ALA A 115 -6.25 -8.49 18.24
N MET A 116 -6.43 -8.35 16.90
CA MET A 116 -6.92 -9.45 16.06
C MET A 116 -6.38 -9.49 14.63
N SER A 117 -5.50 -8.58 14.23
CA SER A 117 -4.96 -8.54 12.86
C SER A 117 -3.45 -8.23 12.85
N ASN A 118 -2.83 -8.30 11.66
CA ASN A 118 -1.39 -8.10 11.47
C ASN A 118 -0.91 -6.63 11.56
N GLY A 119 -1.81 -5.68 11.76
CA GLY A 119 -1.50 -4.25 11.84
C GLY A 119 -1.52 -3.51 10.52
N MET A 120 -1.95 -4.15 9.43
CA MET A 120 -2.29 -3.47 8.19
C MET A 120 -3.70 -2.86 8.28
N ASN A 121 -3.96 -1.86 7.46
CA ASN A 121 -5.27 -1.24 7.30
C ASN A 121 -5.98 -1.78 6.05
N CYS A 122 -7.30 -1.84 6.05
CA CYS A 122 -8.06 -2.20 4.86
C CYS A 122 -7.72 -1.29 3.67
N GLN A 123 -7.51 0.01 3.93
CA GLN A 123 -7.11 0.96 2.89
C GLN A 123 -5.73 0.71 2.28
N ASN A 124 -4.89 -0.15 2.86
CA ASN A 124 -3.63 -0.51 2.20
C ASN A 124 -3.85 -1.28 0.88
N CYS A 125 -5.02 -1.93 0.73
CA CYS A 125 -5.45 -2.61 -0.49
C CYS A 125 -6.68 -1.96 -1.13
N HIS A 126 -7.47 -1.19 -0.37
CA HIS A 126 -8.67 -0.48 -0.78
C HIS A 126 -8.44 1.02 -0.62
N LEU A 127 -7.69 1.61 -1.55
CA LEU A 127 -7.12 2.95 -1.44
C LEU A 127 -8.17 4.03 -1.18
N ASP A 128 -7.75 5.07 -0.42
CA ASP A 128 -8.59 6.20 -0.01
C ASP A 128 -9.85 5.74 0.74
N ALA A 129 -9.66 4.82 1.69
CA ALA A 129 -10.75 4.16 2.41
C ALA A 129 -11.76 3.46 1.48
N GLY A 130 -11.31 2.94 0.34
CA GLY A 130 -12.13 2.25 -0.64
C GLY A 130 -12.88 3.16 -1.61
N THR A 131 -12.40 4.38 -1.85
CA THR A 131 -13.04 5.33 -2.77
C THR A 131 -12.23 5.62 -4.04
N LYS A 132 -10.93 5.28 -4.10
CA LYS A 132 -10.08 5.55 -5.26
C LYS A 132 -10.55 4.75 -6.49
N VAL A 133 -10.73 5.44 -7.61
CA VAL A 133 -11.04 4.82 -8.91
C VAL A 133 -9.95 3.81 -9.26
N PHE A 134 -10.33 2.58 -9.58
CA PHE A 134 -9.44 1.42 -9.81
C PHE A 134 -8.44 1.11 -8.68
N GLY A 135 -8.62 1.73 -7.52
CA GLY A 135 -7.87 1.45 -6.29
C GLY A 135 -8.47 0.33 -5.45
N ASN A 136 -9.13 -0.64 -6.08
CA ASN A 136 -9.88 -1.72 -5.44
C ASN A 136 -11.01 -1.18 -4.55
N ASN A 137 -11.73 -0.16 -5.04
CA ASN A 137 -12.77 0.54 -4.28
C ASN A 137 -14.02 -0.30 -4.04
N TYR A 138 -14.91 0.21 -3.17
CA TYR A 138 -16.12 -0.48 -2.74
C TYR A 138 -17.39 -0.11 -3.52
N GLY A 139 -17.30 0.73 -4.56
CA GLY A 139 -18.46 1.27 -5.28
C GLY A 139 -19.48 0.23 -5.73
N SER A 140 -19.02 -0.98 -6.11
CA SER A 140 -19.91 -2.06 -6.59
C SER A 140 -20.17 -3.16 -5.57
N VAL A 141 -19.74 -3.01 -4.30
CA VAL A 141 -19.93 -4.10 -3.34
C VAL A 141 -21.38 -4.22 -2.93
N ALA A 142 -22.03 -3.14 -2.55
CA ALA A 142 -23.45 -3.16 -2.15
C ALA A 142 -24.38 -3.62 -3.28
N SER A 143 -24.08 -3.22 -4.52
CA SER A 143 -24.89 -3.60 -5.69
C SER A 143 -24.77 -5.08 -6.06
N THR A 144 -23.56 -5.66 -5.88
CA THR A 144 -23.29 -7.04 -6.33
C THR A 144 -23.41 -8.11 -5.25
N TYR A 145 -23.45 -7.76 -3.96
CA TYR A 145 -23.65 -8.71 -2.86
C TYR A 145 -25.09 -8.69 -2.36
N PRO A 146 -25.68 -9.82 -1.88
CA PRO A 146 -25.05 -11.15 -1.84
C PRO A 146 -24.85 -11.73 -3.24
N LYS A 147 -23.82 -12.58 -3.42
CA LYS A 147 -23.57 -13.25 -4.69
C LYS A 147 -22.90 -14.63 -4.53
N MET A 148 -23.13 -15.50 -5.50
CA MET A 148 -22.43 -16.77 -5.61
C MET A 148 -20.92 -16.52 -5.80
N ARG A 149 -20.10 -17.16 -4.97
CA ARG A 149 -18.64 -17.08 -5.04
C ARG A 149 -18.06 -18.46 -5.33
N ALA A 150 -17.33 -18.57 -6.42
CA ALA A 150 -16.71 -19.85 -6.81
C ALA A 150 -15.70 -20.36 -5.76
N ARG A 151 -15.01 -19.45 -5.05
CA ARG A 151 -14.06 -19.82 -4.00
C ARG A 151 -14.71 -20.63 -2.88
N SER A 152 -15.84 -20.20 -2.36
CA SER A 152 -16.55 -20.90 -1.27
C SER A 152 -17.61 -21.87 -1.77
N GLY A 153 -17.94 -21.84 -3.07
CA GLY A 153 -19.06 -22.61 -3.63
C GLY A 153 -20.42 -22.20 -3.05
N SER A 154 -20.56 -21.03 -2.47
CA SER A 154 -21.76 -20.57 -1.75
C SER A 154 -22.11 -19.11 -2.05
N VAL A 155 -23.33 -18.74 -1.69
CA VAL A 155 -23.77 -17.34 -1.73
C VAL A 155 -23.17 -16.63 -0.52
N GLU A 156 -22.33 -15.64 -0.79
CA GLU A 156 -21.69 -14.81 0.23
C GLU A 156 -22.38 -13.46 0.35
N ASN A 157 -22.51 -12.96 1.58
CA ASN A 157 -22.90 -11.60 1.91
C ASN A 157 -21.68 -10.72 2.22
N ILE A 158 -21.90 -9.44 2.52
CA ILE A 158 -20.86 -8.48 2.86
C ILE A 158 -20.09 -8.91 4.12
N TYR A 159 -20.75 -9.46 5.14
CA TYR A 159 -20.10 -9.91 6.38
C TYR A 159 -19.06 -10.99 6.11
N LYS A 160 -19.44 -12.02 5.36
CA LYS A 160 -18.53 -13.11 4.97
C LYS A 160 -17.35 -12.54 4.18
N ARG A 161 -17.63 -11.62 3.23
CA ARG A 161 -16.58 -11.03 2.41
C ARG A 161 -15.59 -10.19 3.22
N VAL A 162 -16.06 -9.44 4.23
CA VAL A 162 -15.21 -8.68 5.16
C VAL A 162 -14.36 -9.62 6.01
N ASN A 163 -14.95 -10.69 6.57
CA ASN A 163 -14.24 -11.67 7.37
C ASN A 163 -13.19 -12.44 6.57
N ASP A 164 -13.45 -12.76 5.30
CA ASP A 164 -12.41 -13.31 4.42
C ASP A 164 -11.19 -12.38 4.30
N CYS A 165 -11.38 -11.06 4.26
CA CYS A 165 -10.27 -10.12 4.26
C CYS A 165 -9.54 -10.08 5.61
N PHE A 166 -10.25 -10.12 6.74
CA PHE A 166 -9.64 -10.21 8.06
C PHE A 166 -8.76 -11.45 8.20
N GLN A 167 -9.27 -12.61 7.80
CA GLN A 167 -8.54 -13.88 7.92
C GLN A 167 -7.37 -14.00 6.94
N ARG A 168 -7.43 -13.37 5.76
CA ARG A 168 -6.47 -13.55 4.67
C ARG A 168 -5.56 -12.34 4.49
N SER A 169 -6.13 -11.19 4.13
CA SER A 169 -5.35 -9.99 3.86
C SER A 169 -4.76 -9.38 5.13
N LEU A 170 -5.49 -9.44 6.23
CA LEU A 170 -5.03 -8.97 7.53
C LEU A 170 -4.45 -10.09 8.41
N ASN A 171 -4.38 -11.32 7.89
CA ASN A 171 -3.84 -12.51 8.57
C ASN A 171 -4.28 -12.60 10.04
N GLY A 172 -5.56 -12.39 10.29
CA GLY A 172 -6.17 -12.25 11.60
C GLY A 172 -7.37 -13.17 11.82
N MET A 173 -8.25 -12.75 12.71
CA MET A 173 -9.45 -13.47 13.10
C MET A 173 -10.71 -12.82 12.54
N GLU A 174 -11.81 -13.53 12.54
CA GLU A 174 -13.13 -13.00 12.16
C GLU A 174 -13.64 -11.98 13.18
N LEU A 175 -14.29 -10.94 12.67
CA LEU A 175 -15.12 -10.05 13.46
C LEU A 175 -16.49 -10.70 13.73
N ASP A 176 -17.00 -10.47 14.91
CA ASP A 176 -18.41 -10.77 15.22
C ASP A 176 -19.31 -9.97 14.27
N THR A 177 -20.17 -10.69 13.55
CA THR A 177 -21.08 -10.10 12.56
C THR A 177 -22.13 -9.18 13.20
N LEU A 178 -22.48 -9.38 14.47
CA LEU A 178 -23.39 -8.54 15.23
C LEU A 178 -22.69 -7.40 15.97
N GLY A 179 -21.35 -7.44 16.00
CA GLY A 179 -20.53 -6.44 16.67
C GLY A 179 -20.60 -5.07 16.01
N LYS A 180 -20.44 -4.02 16.81
CA LYS A 180 -20.51 -2.61 16.40
C LYS A 180 -19.57 -2.32 15.21
N GLU A 181 -18.37 -2.88 15.22
CA GLU A 181 -17.34 -2.67 14.20
C GLU A 181 -17.76 -3.22 12.84
N MET A 182 -18.27 -4.46 12.81
CA MET A 182 -18.74 -5.09 11.58
C MET A 182 -19.98 -4.36 11.04
N GLN A 183 -20.90 -3.97 11.90
CA GLN A 183 -22.09 -3.22 11.48
C GLN A 183 -21.72 -1.85 10.89
N ALA A 184 -20.74 -1.17 11.47
CA ALA A 184 -20.24 0.10 10.96
C ALA A 184 -19.51 -0.06 9.61
N ILE A 185 -18.64 -1.08 9.47
CA ILE A 185 -17.97 -1.40 8.20
C ILE A 185 -19.00 -1.67 7.10
N LYS A 186 -19.99 -2.50 7.40
CA LYS A 186 -21.10 -2.81 6.45
C LYS A 186 -21.85 -1.54 6.05
N ALA A 187 -22.26 -0.72 7.03
CA ALA A 187 -22.99 0.52 6.77
C ALA A 187 -22.20 1.47 5.85
N TYR A 188 -20.88 1.57 6.07
CA TYR A 188 -20.02 2.37 5.20
C TYR A 188 -19.95 1.80 3.77
N ILE A 189 -19.75 0.50 3.61
CA ILE A 189 -19.69 -0.15 2.29
C ILE A 189 -21.04 0.01 1.54
N GLU A 190 -22.16 -0.15 2.24
CA GLU A 190 -23.49 0.04 1.67
C GLU A 190 -23.74 1.49 1.27
N PHE A 191 -23.31 2.44 2.10
CA PHE A 191 -23.40 3.85 1.77
C PHE A 191 -22.60 4.21 0.50
N LEU A 192 -21.39 3.67 0.33
CA LEU A 192 -20.59 3.92 -0.86
C LEU A 192 -21.25 3.42 -2.16
N GLY A 193 -21.97 2.32 -2.10
CA GLY A 193 -22.65 1.75 -3.26
C GLY A 193 -24.13 2.12 -3.40
N LYS A 194 -24.65 3.07 -2.60
CA LYS A 194 -26.09 3.36 -2.49
C LYS A 194 -26.78 3.74 -3.81
N GLU A 195 -26.01 4.37 -4.71
CA GLU A 195 -26.52 4.86 -6.00
C GLU A 195 -26.27 3.90 -7.16
N VAL A 196 -25.55 2.80 -6.92
CA VAL A 196 -25.26 1.81 -7.96
C VAL A 196 -26.42 0.79 -8.04
N PRO A 197 -27.10 0.65 -9.16
CA PRO A 197 -28.23 -0.25 -9.31
C PRO A 197 -27.88 -1.69 -8.95
N LYS A 198 -28.82 -2.41 -8.36
CA LYS A 198 -28.61 -3.79 -7.92
C LYS A 198 -28.24 -4.70 -9.10
N GLY A 199 -27.16 -5.47 -8.94
CA GLY A 199 -26.60 -6.35 -9.97
C GLY A 199 -25.59 -5.67 -10.89
N GLU A 200 -25.49 -4.35 -10.88
CA GLU A 200 -24.59 -3.60 -11.76
C GLU A 200 -23.22 -3.36 -11.12
N LYS A 201 -22.25 -3.08 -11.97
CA LYS A 201 -20.91 -2.63 -11.56
C LYS A 201 -20.71 -1.18 -11.93
N ALA A 202 -20.34 -0.38 -10.96
CA ALA A 202 -19.96 1.01 -11.21
C ALA A 202 -18.66 1.06 -12.02
N GLU A 203 -18.60 1.95 -13.01
CA GLU A 203 -17.39 2.16 -13.81
C GLU A 203 -16.23 2.63 -12.91
N GLY A 204 -15.04 2.06 -13.11
CA GLY A 204 -13.88 2.34 -12.25
C GLY A 204 -13.85 1.59 -10.92
N SER A 205 -14.81 0.67 -10.66
CA SER A 205 -14.79 -0.16 -9.45
C SER A 205 -13.80 -1.33 -9.55
N GLY A 206 -13.29 -1.75 -8.38
CA GLY A 206 -12.32 -2.84 -8.30
C GLY A 206 -10.92 -2.45 -8.79
N LEU A 207 -10.26 -3.34 -9.50
CA LEU A 207 -8.97 -3.14 -10.16
C LEU A 207 -9.16 -3.00 -11.67
N LYS A 208 -8.37 -2.14 -12.30
CA LYS A 208 -8.32 -2.06 -13.76
C LYS A 208 -7.68 -3.32 -14.33
N GLU A 209 -8.24 -3.84 -15.42
CA GLU A 209 -7.72 -5.03 -16.08
C GLU A 209 -6.32 -4.78 -16.68
N LEU A 210 -5.51 -5.83 -16.69
CA LEU A 210 -4.18 -5.86 -17.27
C LEU A 210 -4.03 -7.16 -18.05
N SER A 211 -3.60 -7.08 -19.30
CA SER A 211 -3.42 -8.25 -20.16
C SER A 211 -2.37 -9.21 -19.60
N PHE A 212 -2.57 -10.49 -19.83
CA PHE A 212 -1.56 -11.49 -19.54
C PHE A 212 -0.37 -11.33 -20.49
N LEU A 213 0.84 -11.58 -19.96
CA LEU A 213 2.04 -11.65 -20.77
C LEU A 213 2.07 -12.96 -21.59
N ASP A 214 2.74 -12.94 -22.73
CA ASP A 214 3.02 -14.12 -23.54
C ASP A 214 4.13 -15.01 -22.95
N ARG A 215 4.85 -14.51 -21.95
CA ARG A 215 5.87 -15.19 -21.16
C ARG A 215 5.46 -15.34 -19.68
N ALA A 216 6.17 -16.16 -18.95
CA ALA A 216 6.08 -16.15 -17.51
C ALA A 216 6.57 -14.82 -16.92
N ALA A 217 5.95 -14.36 -15.83
CA ALA A 217 6.46 -13.29 -15.01
C ALA A 217 7.76 -13.73 -14.31
N ASP A 218 8.76 -12.86 -14.31
CA ASP A 218 10.13 -13.19 -13.89
C ASP A 218 10.47 -12.54 -12.54
N PRO A 219 10.58 -13.32 -11.44
CA PRO A 219 10.95 -12.76 -10.14
C PRO A 219 12.34 -12.09 -10.11
N ALA A 220 13.29 -12.51 -10.96
CA ALA A 220 14.63 -11.90 -10.99
C ALA A 220 14.58 -10.50 -11.61
N LYS A 221 13.85 -10.32 -12.71
CA LYS A 221 13.58 -9.00 -13.27
C LYS A 221 12.74 -8.14 -12.32
N GLY A 222 11.74 -8.74 -11.68
CA GLY A 222 10.89 -8.08 -10.69
C GLY A 222 11.67 -7.55 -9.49
N LYS A 223 12.76 -8.23 -9.07
CA LYS A 223 13.66 -7.75 -8.03
C LYS A 223 14.33 -6.42 -8.44
N LEU A 224 14.72 -6.25 -9.69
CA LEU A 224 15.33 -5.01 -10.18
C LEU A 224 14.30 -3.87 -10.13
N VAL A 225 13.08 -4.11 -10.59
CA VAL A 225 11.96 -3.15 -10.50
C VAL A 225 11.66 -2.79 -9.04
N TYR A 226 11.67 -3.79 -8.14
CA TYR A 226 11.43 -3.56 -6.72
C TYR A 226 12.48 -2.63 -6.11
N VAL A 227 13.75 -2.87 -6.37
CA VAL A 227 14.86 -2.05 -5.85
C VAL A 227 14.77 -0.62 -6.37
N ASP A 228 14.43 -0.45 -7.64
CA ASP A 228 14.33 0.88 -8.28
C ASP A 228 13.09 1.68 -7.81
N LYS A 229 11.91 1.05 -7.77
CA LYS A 229 10.63 1.78 -7.66
C LYS A 229 9.84 1.53 -6.38
N CYS A 230 10.20 0.55 -5.57
CA CYS A 230 9.37 0.12 -4.43
C CYS A 230 10.11 0.15 -3.08
N GLN A 231 11.40 -0.19 -3.08
CA GLN A 231 12.20 -0.40 -1.88
C GLN A 231 12.30 0.83 -0.99
N SER A 232 12.33 2.03 -1.56
CA SER A 232 12.40 3.29 -0.81
C SER A 232 11.27 3.44 0.21
N CYS A 233 10.07 2.97 -0.12
CA CYS A 233 8.90 2.99 0.76
C CYS A 233 8.71 1.67 1.50
N HIS A 234 8.80 0.54 0.79
CA HIS A 234 8.49 -0.77 1.36
C HIS A 234 9.68 -1.47 2.02
N GLN A 235 10.85 -0.82 2.06
CA GLN A 235 12.13 -1.29 2.62
C GLN A 235 12.74 -2.47 1.86
N ALA A 236 14.06 -2.67 1.98
CA ALA A 236 14.79 -3.74 1.27
C ALA A 236 14.28 -5.15 1.61
N ASN A 237 13.77 -5.32 2.83
CA ASN A 237 13.23 -6.58 3.34
C ASN A 237 11.71 -6.70 3.18
N GLY A 238 11.05 -5.76 2.49
CA GLY A 238 9.61 -5.75 2.29
C GLY A 238 8.76 -5.57 3.55
N ALA A 239 9.37 -5.24 4.69
CA ALA A 239 8.68 -5.13 5.97
C ALA A 239 7.81 -3.87 6.11
N GLY A 240 7.91 -2.94 5.15
CA GLY A 240 7.21 -1.67 5.20
C GLY A 240 7.74 -0.72 6.27
N LEU A 241 7.09 0.40 6.44
CA LEU A 241 7.44 1.43 7.41
C LEU A 241 6.28 1.69 8.35
N LYS A 242 6.51 1.53 9.67
CA LYS A 242 5.51 1.82 10.71
C LYS A 242 5.58 3.25 11.20
N ASN A 243 4.42 3.84 11.40
CA ASN A 243 4.24 5.00 12.27
C ASN A 243 4.06 4.51 13.70
N THR A 244 5.13 4.52 14.49
CA THR A 244 5.13 3.98 15.86
C THR A 244 4.11 4.65 16.79
N PRO A 245 3.97 6.02 16.81
CA PRO A 245 2.96 6.68 17.63
C PRO A 245 1.52 6.27 17.32
N ARG A 246 1.20 6.01 16.06
CA ARG A 246 -0.15 5.62 15.62
C ARG A 246 -0.37 4.12 15.55
N ASN A 247 0.68 3.32 15.70
CA ASN A 247 0.65 1.87 15.59
C ASN A 247 0.12 1.33 14.23
N GLU A 248 0.30 2.12 13.18
CA GLU A 248 -0.13 1.85 11.81
C GLU A 248 1.08 1.81 10.88
N TYR A 249 0.94 1.17 9.73
CA TYR A 249 1.93 1.28 8.67
C TYR A 249 1.72 2.55 7.85
N VAL A 250 2.79 3.33 7.67
CA VAL A 250 2.86 4.39 6.65
C VAL A 250 2.89 3.72 5.27
N TYR A 251 3.80 2.75 5.11
CA TYR A 251 3.88 1.89 3.94
C TYR A 251 3.74 0.44 4.39
N PRO A 252 2.77 -0.32 3.88
CA PRO A 252 2.48 -1.66 4.38
C PRO A 252 3.59 -2.65 4.04
N PRO A 253 3.73 -3.75 4.82
CA PRO A 253 4.60 -4.84 4.47
C PRO A 253 4.07 -5.58 3.23
N LEU A 254 4.95 -5.92 2.30
CA LEU A 254 4.61 -6.68 1.11
C LEU A 254 4.85 -8.18 1.27
N TRP A 255 5.74 -8.58 2.19
CA TRP A 255 6.00 -9.96 2.57
C TRP A 255 6.48 -10.05 4.03
N GLY A 256 6.82 -11.24 4.50
CA GLY A 256 7.20 -11.52 5.88
C GLY A 256 5.99 -11.65 6.82
N LYS A 257 6.27 -11.88 8.10
CA LYS A 257 5.27 -12.30 9.12
C LYS A 257 4.09 -11.35 9.33
N ASN A 258 4.26 -10.08 9.00
CA ASN A 258 3.24 -9.04 9.22
C ASN A 258 2.46 -8.70 7.93
N SER A 259 2.74 -9.37 6.82
CA SER A 259 2.06 -9.17 5.54
C SER A 259 0.76 -9.98 5.47
N TYR A 260 0.06 -9.87 4.35
CA TYR A 260 -1.05 -10.76 4.01
C TYR A 260 -0.55 -12.20 3.85
N ASN A 261 -1.41 -13.17 4.16
CA ASN A 261 -1.07 -14.57 3.97
C ASN A 261 -1.31 -15.03 2.53
N ASP A 262 -0.87 -16.26 2.20
CA ASP A 262 -0.95 -16.83 0.87
C ASP A 262 -2.39 -17.18 0.40
N GLY A 263 -3.36 -17.17 1.30
CA GLY A 263 -4.79 -17.26 0.97
C GLY A 263 -5.41 -15.92 0.51
N ALA A 264 -4.67 -14.82 0.58
CA ALA A 264 -5.17 -13.50 0.20
C ALA A 264 -5.30 -13.32 -1.32
N GLY A 265 -6.25 -12.48 -1.74
CA GLY A 265 -6.48 -12.21 -3.17
C GLY A 265 -5.28 -11.60 -3.89
N LEU A 266 -4.45 -10.81 -3.21
CA LEU A 266 -3.23 -10.22 -3.77
C LEU A 266 -2.07 -11.22 -3.90
N TYR A 267 -2.18 -12.42 -3.32
CA TYR A 267 -1.20 -13.47 -3.56
C TYR A 267 -1.28 -14.05 -4.98
N ARG A 268 -2.40 -13.87 -5.67
CA ARG A 268 -2.48 -14.12 -7.11
C ARG A 268 -1.70 -13.05 -7.85
N VAL A 269 -0.77 -13.48 -8.68
CA VAL A 269 0.17 -12.58 -9.36
C VAL A 269 -0.57 -11.56 -10.26
N SER A 270 -1.65 -11.97 -10.93
CA SER A 270 -2.46 -11.06 -11.76
C SER A 270 -3.09 -9.92 -10.95
N ASN A 271 -3.62 -10.21 -9.76
CA ASN A 271 -4.23 -9.17 -8.93
C ASN A 271 -3.19 -8.19 -8.38
N PHE A 272 -2.01 -8.71 -8.01
CA PHE A 272 -0.92 -7.85 -7.55
C PHE A 272 -0.38 -6.99 -8.70
N ALA A 273 -0.20 -7.55 -9.90
CA ALA A 273 0.24 -6.83 -11.08
C ALA A 273 -0.72 -5.68 -11.43
N LYS A 274 -2.03 -5.95 -11.49
CA LYS A 274 -3.07 -4.94 -11.70
C LYS A 274 -3.01 -3.82 -10.65
N TYR A 275 -2.87 -4.21 -9.38
CA TYR A 275 -2.79 -3.25 -8.29
C TYR A 275 -1.53 -2.39 -8.40
N ALA A 276 -0.37 -2.99 -8.59
CA ALA A 276 0.91 -2.30 -8.73
C ALA A 276 0.91 -1.35 -9.94
N LYS A 277 0.50 -1.84 -11.11
CA LYS A 277 0.48 -1.06 -12.36
C LYS A 277 -0.23 0.29 -12.22
N TYR A 278 -1.42 0.29 -11.62
CA TYR A 278 -2.30 1.44 -11.63
C TYR A 278 -2.35 2.22 -10.31
N ASN A 279 -1.63 1.77 -9.28
CA ASN A 279 -1.70 2.38 -7.96
C ASN A 279 -0.35 2.57 -7.28
N MET A 280 0.74 2.05 -7.86
CA MET A 280 2.09 2.17 -7.31
C MET A 280 3.09 2.65 -8.39
N PRO A 281 4.09 3.45 -8.01
CA PRO A 281 4.32 4.05 -6.68
C PRO A 281 3.16 4.90 -6.17
N LEU A 282 3.09 5.16 -4.85
CA LEU A 282 2.01 5.97 -4.27
C LEU A 282 1.92 7.34 -4.97
N GLY A 283 0.71 7.74 -5.36
CA GLY A 283 0.46 8.97 -6.11
C GLY A 283 0.16 8.78 -7.59
N VAL A 284 0.46 7.60 -8.17
CA VAL A 284 0.04 7.31 -9.56
C VAL A 284 -1.46 6.97 -9.64
N SER A 285 -1.98 7.05 -10.86
CA SER A 285 -3.35 6.68 -11.19
C SER A 285 -3.38 5.78 -12.43
N HIS A 286 -4.56 5.31 -12.79
CA HIS A 286 -4.77 4.51 -13.99
C HIS A 286 -4.48 5.27 -15.31
N THR A 287 -4.40 6.59 -15.26
CA THR A 287 -4.04 7.46 -16.40
C THR A 287 -2.58 7.91 -16.37
N SER A 288 -1.85 7.69 -15.27
CA SER A 288 -0.47 8.12 -15.06
C SER A 288 0.42 6.99 -14.50
N ALA A 289 0.19 5.75 -14.98
CA ALA A 289 0.96 4.59 -14.56
C ALA A 289 2.45 4.75 -14.92
N GLN A 290 3.33 4.46 -13.96
CA GLN A 290 4.79 4.56 -14.14
C GLN A 290 5.45 3.20 -14.44
N LEU A 291 4.79 2.10 -14.11
CA LEU A 291 5.27 0.77 -14.46
C LEU A 291 4.86 0.42 -15.89
N SER A 292 5.72 -0.23 -16.65
CA SER A 292 5.29 -0.96 -17.85
C SER A 292 4.43 -2.18 -17.46
N ASP A 293 3.76 -2.81 -18.42
CA ASP A 293 2.99 -4.01 -18.13
C ASP A 293 3.90 -5.14 -17.65
N GLU A 294 5.06 -5.31 -18.32
CA GLU A 294 6.07 -6.29 -17.94
C GLU A 294 6.62 -6.04 -16.53
N GLU A 295 6.99 -4.80 -16.20
CA GLU A 295 7.46 -4.44 -14.86
C GLU A 295 6.43 -4.75 -13.78
N ALA A 296 5.15 -4.49 -14.04
CA ALA A 296 4.06 -4.78 -13.10
C ALA A 296 3.92 -6.29 -12.84
N TRP A 297 4.00 -7.12 -13.89
CA TRP A 297 3.96 -8.57 -13.76
C TRP A 297 5.20 -9.13 -13.07
N ASP A 298 6.39 -8.67 -13.45
CA ASP A 298 7.66 -9.16 -12.92
C ASP A 298 7.80 -8.77 -11.43
N VAL A 299 7.45 -7.53 -11.03
CA VAL A 299 7.49 -7.14 -9.62
C VAL A 299 6.42 -7.88 -8.79
N ALA A 300 5.27 -8.20 -9.37
CA ALA A 300 4.26 -9.05 -8.72
C ALA A 300 4.80 -10.46 -8.45
N ALA A 301 5.51 -11.03 -9.43
CA ALA A 301 6.15 -12.33 -9.28
C ALA A 301 7.24 -12.29 -8.18
N PHE A 302 8.08 -11.25 -8.15
CA PHE A 302 9.08 -11.09 -7.11
C PHE A 302 8.47 -10.98 -5.72
N VAL A 303 7.47 -10.12 -5.52
CA VAL A 303 6.82 -9.94 -4.20
C VAL A 303 6.12 -11.21 -3.75
N ASN A 304 5.44 -11.92 -4.67
CA ASN A 304 4.70 -13.13 -4.34
C ASN A 304 5.56 -14.40 -4.31
N SER A 305 6.85 -14.32 -4.66
CA SER A 305 7.84 -15.37 -4.39
C SER A 305 8.44 -15.30 -2.97
N GLN A 306 8.26 -14.19 -2.26
CA GLN A 306 8.83 -14.00 -0.94
C GLN A 306 8.02 -14.73 0.14
N SER A 307 8.72 -15.11 1.24
CA SER A 307 8.11 -15.81 2.38
C SER A 307 7.04 -14.95 3.07
N ARG A 308 5.93 -15.57 3.45
CA ARG A 308 4.79 -14.95 4.13
C ARG A 308 4.04 -15.96 4.98
N PRO A 309 3.09 -15.54 5.85
CA PRO A 309 2.27 -16.47 6.59
C PRO A 309 1.49 -17.40 5.66
N HIS A 310 1.42 -18.68 6.01
CA HIS A 310 0.58 -19.66 5.35
C HIS A 310 -0.82 -19.67 5.97
N LYS A 311 -1.84 -19.87 5.15
CA LYS A 311 -3.19 -20.13 5.60
C LYS A 311 -3.73 -21.40 4.94
N ASP A 312 -4.01 -22.39 5.75
CA ASP A 312 -4.71 -23.58 5.30
C ASP A 312 -6.16 -23.22 4.91
N VAL A 313 -6.55 -23.60 3.71
CA VAL A 313 -7.86 -23.29 3.13
C VAL A 313 -8.44 -24.48 2.34
N PRO A 314 -8.58 -25.66 2.98
CA PRO A 314 -8.97 -26.88 2.30
C PRO A 314 -10.36 -26.84 1.68
N GLN A 315 -11.20 -25.90 2.12
CA GLN A 315 -12.57 -25.72 1.62
C GLN A 315 -12.67 -24.73 0.45
N ASP A 316 -11.54 -24.07 0.09
CA ASP A 316 -11.55 -23.19 -1.06
C ASP A 316 -11.66 -24.00 -2.36
N TRP A 317 -12.47 -23.50 -3.27
CA TRP A 317 -12.68 -24.06 -4.60
C TRP A 317 -13.24 -25.48 -4.57
N PRO A 318 -14.42 -25.70 -3.97
CA PRO A 318 -15.06 -27.03 -3.97
C PRO A 318 -15.34 -27.52 -5.40
N ASP A 319 -15.59 -26.60 -6.33
CA ASP A 319 -15.56 -26.88 -7.77
C ASP A 319 -14.23 -26.38 -8.35
N ILE A 320 -13.28 -27.27 -8.51
CA ILE A 320 -11.93 -27.00 -9.00
C ILE A 320 -11.95 -26.40 -10.41
N SER A 321 -12.94 -26.73 -11.25
CA SER A 321 -13.05 -26.21 -12.60
C SER A 321 -13.22 -24.69 -12.65
N LYS A 322 -13.75 -24.10 -11.58
CA LYS A 322 -13.94 -22.65 -11.42
C LYS A 322 -12.75 -21.92 -10.81
N LYS A 323 -11.67 -22.65 -10.49
CA LYS A 323 -10.45 -22.05 -9.98
C LYS A 323 -9.81 -21.14 -11.05
N PRO A 324 -9.37 -19.91 -10.68
CA PRO A 324 -8.68 -19.05 -11.65
C PRO A 324 -7.40 -19.67 -12.19
N VAL A 325 -7.06 -19.36 -13.43
CA VAL A 325 -5.86 -19.89 -14.11
C VAL A 325 -4.55 -19.50 -13.44
N ASP A 326 -4.52 -18.42 -12.70
CA ASP A 326 -3.38 -17.91 -11.93
C ASP A 326 -3.50 -18.21 -10.42
N HIS A 327 -4.24 -19.27 -10.05
CA HIS A 327 -4.28 -19.68 -8.65
C HIS A 327 -3.03 -20.51 -8.31
N PRO A 328 -2.22 -20.09 -7.31
CA PRO A 328 -0.89 -20.62 -7.09
C PRO A 328 -0.83 -22.00 -6.40
N PHE A 329 -1.97 -22.61 -6.07
CA PHE A 329 -2.04 -23.89 -5.36
C PHE A 329 -2.92 -24.90 -6.08
N GLY A 330 -2.45 -26.14 -6.19
CA GLY A 330 -3.24 -27.26 -6.67
C GLY A 330 -4.41 -27.62 -5.74
N PRO A 331 -5.17 -28.65 -6.06
CA PRO A 331 -5.17 -29.39 -7.32
C PRO A 331 -5.72 -28.56 -8.49
N TYR A 332 -5.39 -28.95 -9.72
CA TYR A 332 -5.89 -28.34 -10.96
C TYR A 332 -6.65 -29.36 -11.79
N THR A 333 -7.47 -28.89 -12.75
CA THR A 333 -8.19 -29.73 -13.71
C THR A 333 -7.43 -29.93 -15.02
N ASP A 334 -6.25 -29.33 -15.14
CA ASP A 334 -5.39 -29.36 -16.32
C ASP A 334 -4.02 -29.99 -16.00
N GLY A 335 -3.16 -30.12 -16.99
CA GLY A 335 -1.83 -30.73 -16.87
C GLY A 335 -0.69 -29.75 -16.64
N PHE A 336 -0.99 -28.48 -16.40
CA PHE A 336 0.04 -27.46 -16.19
C PHE A 336 0.59 -27.48 -14.76
N SER A 337 1.86 -27.10 -14.62
CA SER A 337 2.53 -27.08 -13.32
C SER A 337 2.03 -25.98 -12.40
N GLU A 338 2.18 -26.17 -11.08
CA GLU A 338 1.90 -25.15 -10.09
C GLU A 338 2.70 -23.87 -10.35
N GLN A 339 3.94 -24.01 -10.79
CA GLN A 339 4.76 -22.87 -11.16
C GLN A 339 4.16 -22.07 -12.32
N GLN A 340 3.59 -22.74 -13.31
CA GLN A 340 2.93 -22.08 -14.42
C GLN A 340 1.62 -21.41 -13.97
N HIS A 341 0.85 -22.02 -13.09
CA HIS A 341 -0.31 -21.40 -12.45
C HIS A 341 0.07 -20.21 -11.57
N LYS A 342 1.27 -20.20 -11.02
CA LYS A 342 1.75 -19.12 -10.16
C LYS A 342 2.30 -17.93 -10.94
N PHE A 343 3.05 -18.17 -12.02
CA PHE A 343 3.80 -17.10 -12.72
C PHE A 343 3.47 -16.97 -14.22
N GLY A 344 2.70 -17.88 -14.78
CA GLY A 344 2.42 -17.94 -16.21
C GLY A 344 3.45 -18.74 -17.01
N PRO A 345 3.41 -18.69 -18.36
CA PRO A 345 2.44 -17.96 -19.17
C PRO A 345 1.02 -18.54 -19.03
N PHE A 346 0.02 -17.67 -18.91
CA PHE A 346 -1.36 -18.07 -18.60
C PHE A 346 -2.19 -18.38 -19.87
N GLN A 347 -1.78 -17.87 -21.05
CA GLN A 347 -2.51 -18.07 -22.30
C GLN A 347 -2.71 -19.55 -22.68
N PRO A 348 -1.71 -20.45 -22.53
CA PRO A 348 -1.92 -21.88 -22.79
C PRO A 348 -2.99 -22.51 -21.87
N ILE A 349 -3.01 -22.12 -20.58
CA ILE A 349 -4.01 -22.62 -19.61
C ILE A 349 -5.42 -22.14 -20.00
N LEU A 350 -5.55 -20.87 -20.39
CA LEU A 350 -6.83 -20.32 -20.84
C LEU A 350 -7.37 -21.02 -22.09
N LYS A 351 -6.49 -21.33 -23.06
CA LYS A 351 -6.86 -22.01 -24.30
C LYS A 351 -7.37 -23.44 -24.04
N GLN A 352 -6.84 -24.12 -23.04
CA GLN A 352 -7.31 -25.46 -22.67
C GLN A 352 -8.62 -25.43 -21.88
N LYS A 353 -8.89 -24.33 -21.17
CA LYS A 353 -10.06 -24.17 -20.31
C LYS A 353 -11.32 -23.74 -21.07
N ASN A 354 -11.18 -23.12 -22.23
CA ASN A 354 -12.26 -22.72 -23.13
C ASN A 354 -12.57 -23.80 -24.16
#